data_29df52d9e4cb7d55c11ab3ad249386bf
#
_entry.id   29df52d9e4cb7d55c11ab3ad249386bf
#
_cell.length_a   1.000
_cell.length_b   1.000
_cell.length_c   1.000
_cell.angle_alpha   90.00
_cell.angle_beta   90.00
_cell.angle_gamma   90.00
#
_symmetry.space_group_name_H-M   'P 1'
#
loop_
_entity.id
_entity.type
_entity.pdbx_description
1 polymer ?
#
loop_
_entity_poly.entity_id
_entity_poly.type
_entity_poly.pdbx_seq_one_letter_code
_entity_poly.pdbx_strand_id
1 'polypeptide(L)'
;MNRQFDYQQELDALHFTQEQKAAIAARAAQAAQAQMAQKKHHRPVWRTAVIAAALAAVLAVGAGASGVLRSAAEVLGPIFGASSAQTEIIDKIGYPVGASDTDNGITITAEAVMGDRYNAAIVYTVCRDDGTALLPDGISAESLLVRGGGTDVQILGGSHGGSWFVDEVPGDDRIQIVQTVSSDQELIGAGATAEFENLYWWDEGKGESVPVLEGHWKFRFDLDYEDSAFTLDGGQTFAQNGMTFTIDEITLSPVAIKVDYTVNQEVEWSNSGSGQMNDEDQTAMERNFENVEILLTKTDGTVVDFSGAGGSVSPQDGTTVCSKGTVFSQIIPVEEMASLSVGGIAFSLKA
;
A
#
# COMPACT_ATOMS: atom_id res chain seq x y z
N MET A 1 -30.62 -34.14 -23.41
CA MET A 1 -31.11 -33.03 -22.59
C MET A 1 -30.15 -32.80 -21.45
N ASN A 2 -29.11 -31.98 -21.65
CA ASN A 2 -28.18 -31.58 -20.59
C ASN A 2 -28.71 -30.30 -19.94
N ARG A 3 -29.15 -30.42 -18.68
CA ARG A 3 -29.37 -29.23 -17.84
C ARG A 3 -27.99 -28.78 -17.36
N GLN A 4 -27.51 -27.69 -17.93
CA GLN A 4 -26.39 -26.92 -17.38
C GLN A 4 -26.95 -26.21 -16.14
N PHE A 5 -26.48 -26.62 -14.95
CA PHE A 5 -26.82 -25.93 -13.70
C PHE A 5 -26.07 -24.57 -13.70
N ASP A 6 -26.84 -23.51 -13.68
CA ASP A 6 -26.30 -22.15 -13.57
C ASP A 6 -26.11 -21.81 -12.08
N TYR A 7 -24.92 -22.10 -11.57
CA TYR A 7 -24.53 -21.87 -10.18
C TYR A 7 -24.57 -20.40 -9.79
N GLN A 8 -24.39 -19.48 -10.73
CA GLN A 8 -24.43 -18.04 -10.44
C GLN A 8 -25.85 -17.56 -10.12
N GLN A 9 -26.87 -18.04 -10.84
CA GLN A 9 -28.26 -17.66 -10.58
C GLN A 9 -28.81 -18.20 -9.24
N GLU A 10 -28.31 -19.33 -8.74
CA GLU A 10 -28.71 -19.86 -7.43
C GLU A 10 -27.97 -19.19 -6.26
N LEU A 11 -26.72 -18.73 -6.46
CA LEU A 11 -26.00 -17.96 -5.46
C LEU A 11 -26.56 -16.54 -5.27
N ASP A 12 -26.97 -15.88 -6.35
CA ASP A 12 -27.61 -14.56 -6.31
C ASP A 12 -28.99 -14.58 -5.64
N ALA A 13 -29.65 -15.76 -5.53
CA ALA A 13 -30.91 -15.94 -4.83
C ALA A 13 -30.77 -16.14 -3.31
N LEU A 14 -29.55 -16.29 -2.79
CA LEU A 14 -29.28 -16.48 -1.35
C LEU A 14 -29.19 -15.12 -0.61
N HIS A 15 -30.33 -14.42 -0.50
CA HIS A 15 -30.39 -13.24 0.35
C HIS A 15 -30.70 -13.64 1.80
N PHE A 16 -29.68 -13.50 2.66
CA PHE A 16 -29.90 -13.62 4.10
C PHE A 16 -30.69 -12.40 4.62
N THR A 17 -31.78 -12.68 5.36
CA THR A 17 -32.51 -11.61 6.05
C THR A 17 -31.66 -11.00 7.16
N GLN A 18 -31.97 -9.78 7.59
CA GLN A 18 -31.25 -9.11 8.70
C GLN A 18 -31.25 -9.96 9.99
N GLU A 19 -32.32 -10.69 10.25
CA GLU A 19 -32.42 -11.61 11.38
C GLU A 19 -31.49 -12.82 11.23
N GLN A 20 -31.34 -13.36 10.03
CA GLN A 20 -30.40 -14.47 9.75
C GLN A 20 -28.98 -14.01 9.87
N LYS A 21 -28.63 -12.81 9.38
CA LYS A 21 -27.31 -12.19 9.55
C LYS A 21 -26.97 -11.97 11.04
N ALA A 22 -27.93 -11.43 11.81
CA ALA A 22 -27.74 -11.24 13.25
C ALA A 22 -27.60 -12.58 14.01
N ALA A 23 -28.31 -13.62 13.61
CA ALA A 23 -28.21 -14.95 14.21
C ALA A 23 -26.87 -15.64 13.90
N ILE A 24 -26.32 -15.44 12.69
CA ILE A 24 -24.99 -15.95 12.29
C ILE A 24 -23.91 -15.22 13.09
N ALA A 25 -23.98 -13.90 13.18
CA ALA A 25 -23.04 -13.09 13.97
C ALA A 25 -23.06 -13.46 15.46
N ALA A 26 -24.26 -13.66 16.05
CA ALA A 26 -24.41 -14.09 17.43
C ALA A 26 -23.83 -15.49 17.69
N ARG A 27 -24.00 -16.43 16.75
CA ARG A 27 -23.42 -17.78 16.85
C ARG A 27 -21.90 -17.77 16.71
N ALA A 28 -21.35 -16.93 15.81
CA ALA A 28 -19.91 -16.75 15.69
C ALA A 28 -19.29 -16.15 16.96
N ALA A 29 -19.91 -15.14 17.53
CA ALA A 29 -19.49 -14.54 18.81
C ALA A 29 -19.55 -15.54 20.00
N GLN A 30 -20.59 -16.36 20.06
CA GLN A 30 -20.70 -17.40 21.09
C GLN A 30 -19.65 -18.51 20.91
N ALA A 31 -19.34 -18.91 19.67
CA ALA A 31 -18.29 -19.88 19.37
C ALA A 31 -16.91 -19.36 19.77
N ALA A 32 -16.62 -18.08 19.50
CA ALA A 32 -15.38 -17.43 19.92
C ALA A 32 -15.26 -17.36 21.46
N GLN A 33 -16.32 -17.00 22.17
CA GLN A 33 -16.35 -16.99 23.64
C GLN A 33 -16.21 -18.39 24.24
N ALA A 34 -16.81 -19.42 23.64
CA ALA A 34 -16.69 -20.80 24.08
C ALA A 34 -15.25 -21.34 23.92
N GLN A 35 -14.53 -20.95 22.84
CA GLN A 35 -13.12 -21.28 22.65
C GLN A 35 -12.20 -20.59 23.65
N MET A 36 -12.49 -19.34 24.04
CA MET A 36 -11.75 -18.64 25.06
C MET A 36 -11.93 -19.28 26.47
N ALA A 37 -13.09 -19.82 26.76
CA ALA A 37 -13.39 -20.45 28.05
C ALA A 37 -12.73 -21.85 28.24
N GLN A 38 -12.35 -22.54 27.17
CA GLN A 38 -11.76 -23.89 27.24
C GLN A 38 -10.22 -23.94 27.30
N LYS A 39 -9.50 -22.81 27.17
CA LYS A 39 -8.03 -22.79 27.22
C LYS A 39 -7.46 -22.30 28.55
N LYS A 40 -7.48 -23.19 29.56
CA LYS A 40 -6.42 -23.25 30.60
C LYS A 40 -5.39 -24.29 30.16
N HIS A 41 -4.12 -23.81 29.96
CA HIS A 41 -2.88 -24.55 29.66
C HIS A 41 -2.70 -25.10 28.24
N HIS A 42 -1.91 -24.43 27.42
CA HIS A 42 -0.64 -24.78 26.78
C HIS A 42 -0.30 -23.83 25.63
N ARG A 43 0.98 -23.55 25.44
CA ARG A 43 1.72 -22.60 24.60
C ARG A 43 1.36 -22.56 23.08
N PRO A 44 1.90 -21.62 22.30
CA PRO A 44 1.20 -20.49 21.70
C PRO A 44 0.69 -20.79 20.27
N VAL A 45 -0.60 -20.86 20.13
CA VAL A 45 -1.30 -20.83 18.83
C VAL A 45 -2.17 -19.56 18.82
N TRP A 46 -1.57 -18.42 19.19
CA TRP A 46 -2.32 -17.16 19.39
C TRP A 46 -2.62 -16.44 18.07
N ARG A 47 -1.81 -16.69 17.02
CA ARG A 47 -1.92 -15.92 15.79
C ARG A 47 -3.16 -16.28 14.95
N THR A 48 -3.48 -17.55 14.80
CA THR A 48 -4.66 -17.99 13.98
C THR A 48 -6.02 -17.73 14.62
N ALA A 49 -6.12 -17.70 15.96
CA ALA A 49 -7.39 -17.41 16.63
C ALA A 49 -7.72 -15.91 16.66
N VAL A 50 -6.70 -15.04 16.64
CA VAL A 50 -6.87 -13.58 16.56
C VAL A 50 -7.32 -13.17 15.17
N ILE A 51 -6.78 -13.79 14.11
CA ILE A 51 -7.19 -13.55 12.72
C ILE A 51 -8.66 -13.90 12.49
N ALA A 52 -9.13 -15.04 13.01
CA ALA A 52 -10.54 -15.44 12.89
C ALA A 52 -11.49 -14.52 13.70
N ALA A 53 -11.03 -13.96 14.82
CA ALA A 53 -11.81 -13.01 15.63
C ALA A 53 -11.81 -11.60 15.03
N ALA A 54 -10.71 -11.19 14.39
CA ALA A 54 -10.61 -9.93 13.66
C ALA A 54 -11.51 -9.94 12.42
N LEU A 55 -11.50 -11.02 11.64
CA LEU A 55 -12.42 -11.21 10.51
C LEU A 55 -13.90 -11.15 10.93
N ALA A 56 -14.26 -11.73 12.09
CA ALA A 56 -15.62 -11.68 12.60
C ALA A 56 -16.01 -10.29 13.16
N ALA A 57 -15.06 -9.52 13.66
CA ALA A 57 -15.29 -8.15 14.15
C ALA A 57 -15.40 -7.14 12.98
N VAL A 58 -14.63 -7.32 11.92
CA VAL A 58 -14.68 -6.50 10.69
C VAL A 58 -16.02 -6.69 9.98
N LEU A 59 -16.56 -7.92 9.95
CA LEU A 59 -17.91 -8.19 9.40
C LEU A 59 -19.04 -7.49 10.18
N ALA A 60 -18.79 -7.03 11.41
CA ALA A 60 -19.80 -6.37 12.24
C ALA A 60 -19.78 -4.83 12.17
N VAL A 61 -18.68 -4.23 11.73
CA VAL A 61 -18.49 -2.77 11.73
C VAL A 61 -18.43 -2.18 10.33
N GLY A 62 -18.05 -2.97 9.31
CA GLY A 62 -17.75 -2.51 7.95
C GLY A 62 -18.80 -2.87 6.89
N ALA A 63 -20.05 -3.06 7.24
CA ALA A 63 -21.12 -3.21 6.24
C ALA A 63 -21.47 -1.85 5.60
N GLY A 64 -20.48 -1.24 4.95
CA GLY A 64 -20.71 -0.24 3.91
C GLY A 64 -21.57 -0.85 2.79
N ALA A 65 -22.24 -0.06 2.01
CA ALA A 65 -23.37 -0.32 1.09
C ALA A 65 -23.46 -1.69 0.36
N SER A 66 -22.41 -2.52 0.31
CA SER A 66 -22.45 -3.86 -0.30
C SER A 66 -22.42 -5.05 0.68
N GLY A 67 -22.06 -4.85 1.94
CA GLY A 67 -22.15 -5.88 3.01
C GLY A 67 -21.28 -7.13 2.83
N VAL A 68 -20.37 -7.18 1.88
CA VAL A 68 -19.46 -8.30 1.62
C VAL A 68 -18.02 -7.78 1.60
N LEU A 69 -17.18 -8.30 2.49
CA LEU A 69 -15.75 -8.04 2.46
C LEU A 69 -15.13 -8.75 1.24
N ARG A 70 -14.54 -8.00 0.32
CA ARG A 70 -13.81 -8.54 -0.83
C ARG A 70 -12.52 -9.20 -0.37
N SER A 71 -12.07 -10.23 -1.04
CA SER A 71 -10.74 -10.80 -0.79
C SER A 71 -9.66 -9.82 -1.24
N ALA A 72 -8.46 -9.92 -0.63
CA ALA A 72 -7.33 -9.09 -1.04
C ALA A 72 -7.00 -9.25 -2.54
N ALA A 73 -7.10 -10.48 -3.08
CA ALA A 73 -6.85 -10.75 -4.49
C ALA A 73 -7.88 -10.08 -5.42
N GLU A 74 -9.15 -10.02 -5.03
CA GLU A 74 -10.19 -9.30 -5.81
C GLU A 74 -9.97 -7.79 -5.84
N VAL A 75 -9.33 -7.23 -4.82
CA VAL A 75 -9.06 -5.78 -4.71
C VAL A 75 -7.73 -5.41 -5.35
N LEU A 76 -6.67 -6.12 -4.99
CA LEU A 76 -5.29 -5.78 -5.37
C LEU A 76 -4.92 -6.31 -6.76
N GLY A 77 -5.52 -7.45 -7.19
CA GLY A 77 -5.19 -8.09 -8.45
C GLY A 77 -5.36 -7.19 -9.68
N PRO A 78 -6.48 -6.50 -9.89
CA PRO A 78 -6.67 -5.58 -11.01
C PRO A 78 -5.61 -4.46 -11.08
N ILE A 79 -5.08 -4.05 -9.93
CA ILE A 79 -4.14 -2.93 -9.81
C ILE A 79 -2.68 -3.41 -9.98
N PHE A 80 -2.30 -4.47 -9.26
CA PHE A 80 -0.90 -4.90 -9.12
C PHE A 80 -0.54 -6.16 -9.90
N GLY A 81 -1.51 -6.75 -10.61
CA GLY A 81 -1.34 -7.92 -11.47
C GLY A 81 -2.21 -9.10 -11.06
N ALA A 82 -2.81 -9.74 -12.07
CA ALA A 82 -3.81 -10.79 -11.93
C ALA A 82 -3.38 -12.15 -12.53
N SER A 83 -2.09 -12.36 -12.84
CA SER A 83 -1.59 -13.68 -13.21
C SER A 83 -1.71 -14.64 -12.03
N SER A 84 -1.72 -15.95 -12.28
CA SER A 84 -1.83 -16.96 -11.22
C SER A 84 -0.72 -16.85 -10.17
N ALA A 85 0.51 -16.52 -10.58
CA ALA A 85 1.64 -16.32 -9.66
C ALA A 85 1.44 -15.08 -8.80
N GLN A 86 0.98 -13.96 -9.38
CA GLN A 86 0.72 -12.72 -8.66
C GLN A 86 -0.45 -12.88 -7.69
N THR A 87 -1.53 -13.55 -8.10
CA THR A 87 -2.68 -13.85 -7.23
C THR A 87 -2.25 -14.72 -6.04
N GLU A 88 -1.41 -15.74 -6.26
CA GLU A 88 -0.88 -16.57 -5.17
C GLU A 88 -0.04 -15.75 -4.17
N ILE A 89 0.71 -14.76 -4.64
CA ILE A 89 1.46 -13.85 -3.78
C ILE A 89 0.48 -12.97 -3.00
N ILE A 90 -0.52 -12.36 -3.66
CA ILE A 90 -1.53 -11.53 -2.98
C ILE A 90 -2.27 -12.34 -1.90
N ASP A 91 -2.64 -13.57 -2.18
CA ASP A 91 -3.33 -14.43 -1.21
C ASP A 91 -2.48 -14.75 0.03
N LYS A 92 -1.15 -14.65 -0.08
CA LYS A 92 -0.22 -14.86 1.04
C LYS A 92 0.04 -13.59 1.86
N ILE A 93 0.25 -12.46 1.17
CA ILE A 93 0.71 -11.21 1.81
C ILE A 93 -0.36 -10.12 1.87
N GLY A 94 -1.44 -10.25 1.11
CA GLY A 94 -2.54 -9.30 1.11
C GLY A 94 -3.51 -9.56 2.25
N TYR A 95 -4.01 -8.49 2.85
CA TYR A 95 -4.97 -8.56 3.95
C TYR A 95 -6.18 -7.67 3.67
N PRO A 96 -7.42 -8.22 3.74
CA PRO A 96 -8.62 -7.43 3.61
C PRO A 96 -8.85 -6.60 4.88
N VAL A 97 -9.16 -5.32 4.76
CA VAL A 97 -9.29 -4.36 5.88
C VAL A 97 -10.76 -4.11 6.23
N GLY A 98 -11.54 -3.50 5.36
CA GLY A 98 -12.96 -3.21 5.54
C GLY A 98 -13.29 -2.05 6.49
N ALA A 99 -12.31 -1.29 6.95
CA ALA A 99 -12.55 -0.09 7.76
C ALA A 99 -13.04 1.07 6.88
N SER A 100 -14.04 1.82 7.33
CA SER A 100 -14.66 2.87 6.52
C SER A 100 -15.21 4.02 7.34
N ASP A 101 -15.48 5.13 6.67
CA ASP A 101 -16.25 6.26 7.18
C ASP A 101 -17.14 6.81 6.06
N THR A 102 -18.26 7.44 6.47
CA THR A 102 -19.26 7.99 5.55
C THR A 102 -19.54 9.45 5.89
N ASP A 103 -19.42 10.32 4.91
CA ASP A 103 -19.82 11.72 4.99
C ASP A 103 -20.44 12.18 3.67
N ASN A 104 -21.42 13.06 3.74
CA ASN A 104 -22.15 13.63 2.60
C ASN A 104 -22.67 12.60 1.56
N GLY A 105 -23.08 11.40 2.01
CA GLY A 105 -23.58 10.32 1.14
C GLY A 105 -22.49 9.67 0.30
N ILE A 106 -21.23 9.79 0.73
CA ILE A 106 -20.07 9.14 0.15
C ILE A 106 -19.38 8.33 1.24
N THR A 107 -19.09 7.07 0.95
CA THR A 107 -18.36 6.17 1.85
C THR A 107 -16.95 5.94 1.30
N ILE A 108 -15.93 6.14 2.12
CA ILE A 108 -14.56 5.73 1.83
C ILE A 108 -14.23 4.49 2.68
N THR A 109 -13.81 3.41 2.03
CA THR A 109 -13.48 2.14 2.66
C THR A 109 -12.04 1.76 2.34
N ALA A 110 -11.20 1.47 3.33
CA ALA A 110 -9.95 0.74 3.11
C ALA A 110 -10.31 -0.73 2.82
N GLU A 111 -10.13 -1.16 1.59
CA GLU A 111 -10.53 -2.49 1.13
C GLU A 111 -9.49 -3.54 1.48
N ALA A 112 -8.24 -3.28 1.12
CA ALA A 112 -7.14 -4.21 1.31
C ALA A 112 -5.80 -3.49 1.45
N VAL A 113 -4.86 -4.16 2.12
CA VAL A 113 -3.47 -3.77 2.24
C VAL A 113 -2.58 -4.94 1.86
N MET A 114 -1.43 -4.66 1.26
CA MET A 114 -0.32 -5.60 1.08
C MET A 114 1.00 -4.87 1.26
N GLY A 115 2.06 -5.60 1.53
CA GLY A 115 3.36 -4.95 1.68
C GLY A 115 4.47 -5.92 2.07
N ASP A 116 5.53 -5.31 2.55
CA ASP A 116 6.64 -5.97 3.22
C ASP A 116 6.98 -5.21 4.51
N ARG A 117 8.13 -5.51 5.11
CA ARG A 117 8.54 -4.93 6.39
C ARG A 117 8.53 -3.40 6.40
N TYR A 118 8.87 -2.75 5.30
CA TYR A 118 9.09 -1.30 5.22
C TYR A 118 8.16 -0.58 4.22
N ASN A 119 7.39 -1.32 3.47
CA ASN A 119 6.57 -0.79 2.40
C ASN A 119 5.15 -1.35 2.46
N ALA A 120 4.16 -0.53 2.19
CA ALA A 120 2.76 -0.94 2.11
C ALA A 120 2.06 -0.28 0.91
N ALA A 121 1.14 -1.03 0.31
CA ALA A 121 0.14 -0.51 -0.61
C ALA A 121 -1.24 -0.71 -0.01
N ILE A 122 -2.05 0.34 0.00
CA ILE A 122 -3.40 0.36 0.56
C ILE A 122 -4.36 0.77 -0.54
N VAL A 123 -5.43 0.02 -0.73
CA VAL A 123 -6.48 0.34 -1.70
C VAL A 123 -7.73 0.76 -0.97
N TYR A 124 -8.22 1.94 -1.30
CA TYR A 124 -9.48 2.48 -0.83
C TYR A 124 -10.50 2.49 -1.95
N THR A 125 -11.76 2.19 -1.65
CA THR A 125 -12.91 2.47 -2.52
C THR A 125 -13.61 3.72 -2.02
N VAL A 126 -13.88 4.65 -2.91
CA VAL A 126 -14.76 5.81 -2.71
C VAL A 126 -16.06 5.50 -3.44
N CYS A 127 -17.17 5.46 -2.75
CA CYS A 127 -18.46 5.04 -3.31
C CYS A 127 -19.56 6.02 -2.91
N ARG A 128 -20.42 6.38 -3.87
CA ARG A 128 -21.63 7.17 -3.60
C ARG A 128 -22.76 6.24 -3.15
N ASP A 129 -23.33 6.50 -1.98
CA ASP A 129 -24.25 5.59 -1.30
C ASP A 129 -25.61 5.42 -2.01
N ASP A 130 -26.01 6.38 -2.84
CA ASP A 130 -27.28 6.34 -3.59
C ASP A 130 -27.17 5.64 -4.97
N GLY A 131 -25.96 5.18 -5.33
CA GLY A 131 -25.70 4.48 -6.58
C GLY A 131 -25.69 5.37 -7.83
N THR A 132 -25.73 6.70 -7.68
CA THR A 132 -25.55 7.63 -8.82
C THR A 132 -24.07 7.80 -9.14
N ALA A 133 -23.77 8.28 -10.36
CA ALA A 133 -22.39 8.51 -10.80
C ALA A 133 -21.60 9.32 -9.78
N LEU A 134 -20.40 8.81 -9.41
CA LEU A 134 -19.56 9.46 -8.41
C LEU A 134 -18.97 10.74 -8.94
N LEU A 135 -18.40 10.71 -10.15
CA LEU A 135 -17.75 11.86 -10.76
C LEU A 135 -18.68 12.60 -11.71
N PRO A 136 -18.61 13.94 -11.77
CA PRO A 136 -19.30 14.73 -12.77
C PRO A 136 -18.82 14.42 -14.20
N ASP A 137 -19.69 14.65 -15.19
CA ASP A 137 -19.35 14.50 -16.60
C ASP A 137 -18.08 15.31 -16.96
N GLY A 138 -17.16 14.65 -17.64
CA GLY A 138 -15.93 15.27 -18.15
C GLY A 138 -14.76 15.29 -17.14
N ILE A 139 -14.94 14.78 -15.93
CA ILE A 139 -13.85 14.59 -14.96
C ILE A 139 -13.46 13.11 -14.95
N SER A 140 -12.16 12.82 -15.17
CA SER A 140 -11.61 11.47 -15.04
C SER A 140 -10.93 11.27 -13.69
N ALA A 141 -10.92 10.03 -13.20
CA ALA A 141 -10.26 9.70 -11.94
C ALA A 141 -8.76 10.05 -11.94
N GLU A 142 -8.08 9.89 -13.08
CA GLU A 142 -6.65 10.20 -13.21
C GLU A 142 -6.32 11.69 -13.00
N SER A 143 -7.31 12.57 -13.16
CA SER A 143 -7.16 14.01 -12.94
C SER A 143 -7.44 14.45 -11.50
N LEU A 144 -7.83 13.52 -10.63
CA LEU A 144 -8.14 13.80 -9.23
C LEU A 144 -6.87 13.96 -8.40
N LEU A 145 -7.01 14.72 -7.31
CA LEU A 145 -5.94 15.01 -6.37
C LEU A 145 -6.45 14.82 -4.93
N VAL A 146 -5.64 14.17 -4.11
CA VAL A 146 -5.78 14.21 -2.65
C VAL A 146 -5.00 15.43 -2.15
N ARG A 147 -5.69 16.37 -1.51
CA ARG A 147 -5.07 17.54 -0.89
C ARG A 147 -5.42 17.57 0.58
N GLY A 148 -4.40 17.61 1.44
CA GLY A 148 -4.61 17.68 2.89
C GLY A 148 -5.25 16.41 3.44
N GLY A 149 -4.49 15.34 3.46
CA GLY A 149 -4.97 14.06 3.97
C GLY A 149 -4.21 12.89 3.35
N GLY A 150 -4.67 11.70 3.68
CA GLY A 150 -4.08 10.43 3.26
C GLY A 150 -3.98 9.48 4.43
N THR A 151 -3.03 8.55 4.37
CA THR A 151 -2.78 7.60 5.46
C THR A 151 -1.61 8.06 6.30
N ASP A 152 -1.87 8.34 7.56
CA ASP A 152 -0.84 8.54 8.59
C ASP A 152 -0.59 7.22 9.31
N VAL A 153 0.66 6.74 9.27
CA VAL A 153 1.07 5.51 9.94
C VAL A 153 1.75 5.86 11.25
N GLN A 154 1.30 5.23 12.33
CA GLN A 154 1.78 5.48 13.70
C GLN A 154 3.11 4.78 13.94
N ILE A 155 4.19 5.34 13.42
CA ILE A 155 5.57 4.88 13.58
C ILE A 155 6.47 5.98 14.12
N LEU A 156 7.61 5.60 14.70
CA LEU A 156 8.66 6.55 15.09
C LEU A 156 9.57 6.75 13.88
N GLY A 157 9.41 7.85 13.14
CA GLY A 157 10.24 8.14 11.98
C GLY A 157 9.47 8.76 10.84
N GLY A 158 10.16 9.01 9.75
CA GLY A 158 9.58 9.51 8.51
C GLY A 158 8.98 8.41 7.66
N SER A 159 7.96 8.78 6.91
CA SER A 159 7.44 7.96 5.81
C SER A 159 7.28 8.82 4.57
N HIS A 160 7.36 8.20 3.41
CA HIS A 160 7.07 8.81 2.12
C HIS A 160 6.20 7.87 1.31
N GLY A 161 5.58 8.38 0.27
CA GLY A 161 4.73 7.56 -0.59
C GLY A 161 4.03 8.42 -1.63
N GLY A 162 3.11 7.79 -2.33
CA GLY A 162 2.31 8.43 -3.36
C GLY A 162 0.87 7.93 -3.33
N SER A 163 0.03 8.63 -4.08
CA SER A 163 -1.35 8.18 -4.31
C SER A 163 -1.73 8.41 -5.77
N TRP A 164 -2.57 7.52 -6.28
CA TRP A 164 -3.21 7.68 -7.58
C TRP A 164 -4.63 7.11 -7.53
N PHE A 165 -5.41 7.45 -8.55
CA PHE A 165 -6.80 7.01 -8.65
C PHE A 165 -6.94 6.00 -9.78
N VAL A 166 -7.85 5.05 -9.59
CA VAL A 166 -8.22 4.04 -10.58
C VAL A 166 -9.75 4.04 -10.71
N ASP A 167 -10.23 4.08 -11.93
CA ASP A 167 -11.64 3.98 -12.29
C ASP A 167 -11.80 2.85 -13.30
N GLU A 168 -12.29 1.70 -12.85
CA GLU A 168 -12.49 0.53 -13.71
C GLU A 168 -13.70 0.69 -14.64
N VAL A 169 -14.72 1.46 -14.21
CA VAL A 169 -15.99 1.62 -14.93
C VAL A 169 -16.40 3.10 -14.91
N PRO A 170 -15.86 3.93 -15.80
CA PRO A 170 -16.18 5.36 -15.84
C PRO A 170 -17.67 5.64 -15.86
N GLY A 171 -18.11 6.53 -14.96
CA GLY A 171 -19.51 6.95 -14.85
C GLY A 171 -20.37 6.09 -13.92
N ASP A 172 -19.79 5.14 -13.20
CA ASP A 172 -20.47 4.43 -12.12
C ASP A 172 -20.39 5.18 -10.77
N ASP A 173 -20.83 4.53 -9.70
CA ASP A 173 -20.93 5.11 -8.37
C ASP A 173 -19.61 5.08 -7.57
N ARG A 174 -18.48 4.64 -8.14
CA ARG A 174 -17.24 4.40 -7.39
C ARG A 174 -15.95 4.63 -8.16
N ILE A 175 -14.89 4.91 -7.42
CA ILE A 175 -13.49 4.89 -7.87
C ILE A 175 -12.63 4.26 -6.79
N GLN A 176 -11.37 3.97 -7.10
CA GLN A 176 -10.38 3.52 -6.13
C GLN A 176 -9.29 4.58 -5.94
N ILE A 177 -8.81 4.72 -4.70
CA ILE A 177 -7.57 5.42 -4.36
C ILE A 177 -6.56 4.36 -3.97
N VAL A 178 -5.40 4.37 -4.61
CA VAL A 178 -4.26 3.56 -4.22
C VAL A 178 -3.26 4.47 -3.52
N GLN A 179 -2.87 4.11 -2.30
CA GLN A 179 -1.80 4.80 -1.58
C GLN A 179 -0.66 3.85 -1.30
N THR A 180 0.57 4.32 -1.50
CA THR A 180 1.79 3.62 -1.09
C THR A 180 2.43 4.35 0.06
N VAL A 181 3.02 3.59 0.97
CA VAL A 181 3.80 4.10 2.11
C VAL A 181 5.11 3.33 2.15
N SER A 182 6.21 4.05 2.23
CA SER A 182 7.55 3.51 2.49
C SER A 182 8.13 4.20 3.72
N SER A 183 8.87 3.47 4.55
CA SER A 183 9.39 3.98 5.82
C SER A 183 10.75 3.37 6.15
N ASP A 184 11.51 4.06 6.99
CA ASP A 184 12.73 3.53 7.60
C ASP A 184 12.44 2.63 8.83
N GLN A 185 11.18 2.57 9.28
CA GLN A 185 10.71 1.75 10.38
C GLN A 185 9.79 0.63 9.88
N GLU A 186 9.69 -0.45 10.66
CA GLU A 186 8.77 -1.54 10.34
C GLU A 186 7.31 -1.06 10.35
N LEU A 187 6.58 -1.39 9.28
CA LEU A 187 5.17 -1.05 9.10
C LEU A 187 4.22 -2.13 9.60
N ILE A 188 4.67 -3.38 9.65
CA ILE A 188 3.80 -4.53 9.99
C ILE A 188 3.27 -4.40 11.42
N GLY A 189 1.95 -4.45 11.55
CA GLY A 189 1.25 -4.29 12.84
C GLY A 189 1.18 -2.85 13.32
N ALA A 190 1.66 -1.87 12.55
CA ALA A 190 1.49 -0.46 12.87
C ALA A 190 0.03 -0.02 12.69
N GLY A 191 -0.44 0.84 13.58
CA GLY A 191 -1.74 1.49 13.41
C GLY A 191 -1.69 2.52 12.29
N ALA A 192 -2.71 2.57 11.46
CA ALA A 192 -2.90 3.55 10.41
C ALA A 192 -4.16 4.38 10.64
N THR A 193 -4.08 5.67 10.35
CA THR A 193 -5.25 6.57 10.32
C THR A 193 -5.40 7.10 8.91
N ALA A 194 -6.49 6.73 8.25
CA ALA A 194 -6.89 7.36 7.00
C ALA A 194 -7.69 8.63 7.33
N GLU A 195 -7.30 9.75 6.72
CA GLU A 195 -8.03 11.02 6.84
C GLU A 195 -8.05 11.68 5.46
N PHE A 196 -9.22 11.92 4.93
CA PHE A 196 -9.42 12.59 3.64
C PHE A 196 -10.32 13.79 3.83
N GLU A 197 -9.88 14.94 3.31
CA GLU A 197 -10.61 16.18 3.36
C GLU A 197 -10.85 16.68 1.94
N ASN A 198 -12.04 16.48 1.42
CA ASN A 198 -12.46 16.66 0.04
C ASN A 198 -11.57 15.87 -0.96
N LEU A 199 -12.10 15.60 -2.15
CA LEU A 199 -11.30 15.20 -3.31
C LEU A 199 -11.36 16.31 -4.34
N TYR A 200 -10.22 16.66 -4.91
CA TYR A 200 -10.06 17.81 -5.79
C TYR A 200 -9.75 17.37 -7.21
N TRP A 201 -10.07 18.22 -8.15
CA TRP A 201 -9.68 18.13 -9.54
C TRP A 201 -8.92 19.39 -9.93
N TRP A 202 -7.90 19.23 -10.77
CA TRP A 202 -7.17 20.39 -11.33
C TRP A 202 -7.93 20.94 -12.53
N ASP A 203 -8.51 22.14 -12.40
CA ASP A 203 -9.17 22.85 -13.47
C ASP A 203 -8.14 23.65 -14.28
N GLU A 204 -7.72 23.12 -15.42
CA GLU A 204 -6.76 23.79 -16.32
C GLU A 204 -7.25 25.15 -16.82
N GLY A 205 -8.56 25.33 -16.99
CA GLY A 205 -9.17 26.59 -17.46
C GLY A 205 -9.08 27.70 -16.44
N LYS A 206 -9.07 27.35 -15.13
CA LYS A 206 -8.94 28.29 -14.03
C LYS A 206 -7.53 28.34 -13.45
N GLY A 207 -6.70 27.31 -13.68
CA GLY A 207 -5.38 27.16 -13.07
C GLY A 207 -5.42 26.95 -11.56
N GLU A 208 -6.49 26.33 -11.05
CA GLU A 208 -6.69 26.05 -9.62
C GLU A 208 -7.29 24.68 -9.37
N SER A 209 -7.13 24.17 -8.15
CA SER A 209 -7.80 22.94 -7.72
C SER A 209 -9.19 23.25 -7.21
N VAL A 210 -10.19 22.56 -7.73
CA VAL A 210 -11.61 22.68 -7.40
C VAL A 210 -12.06 21.42 -6.68
N PRO A 211 -12.78 21.50 -5.55
CA PRO A 211 -13.34 20.31 -4.91
C PRO A 211 -14.40 19.68 -5.82
N VAL A 212 -14.30 18.36 -5.99
CA VAL A 212 -15.24 17.55 -6.78
C VAL A 212 -16.16 16.75 -5.86
N LEU A 213 -15.59 16.17 -4.81
CA LEU A 213 -16.31 15.50 -3.75
C LEU A 213 -16.00 16.21 -2.44
N GLU A 214 -17.03 16.78 -1.82
CA GLU A 214 -16.89 17.49 -0.55
C GLU A 214 -17.22 16.55 0.61
N GLY A 215 -16.38 16.54 1.64
CA GLY A 215 -16.57 15.75 2.85
C GLY A 215 -15.30 15.64 3.68
N HIS A 216 -15.44 15.02 4.85
CA HIS A 216 -14.35 14.72 5.76
C HIS A 216 -14.52 13.29 6.28
N TRP A 217 -13.61 12.40 5.88
CA TRP A 217 -13.62 10.99 6.25
C TRP A 217 -12.42 10.68 7.11
N LYS A 218 -12.64 10.01 8.26
CA LYS A 218 -11.57 9.65 9.18
C LYS A 218 -11.83 8.32 9.87
N PHE A 219 -10.97 7.35 9.67
CA PHE A 219 -11.07 6.03 10.28
C PHE A 219 -9.69 5.42 10.52
N ARG A 220 -9.65 4.32 11.29
CA ARG A 220 -8.41 3.65 11.69
C ARG A 220 -8.46 2.18 11.33
N PHE A 221 -7.28 1.62 11.06
CA PHE A 221 -7.05 0.20 10.85
C PHE A 221 -5.60 -0.13 11.17
N ASP A 222 -5.27 -1.42 11.19
CA ASP A 222 -3.91 -1.88 11.40
C ASP A 222 -3.33 -2.38 10.06
N LEU A 223 -2.03 -2.18 9.86
CA LEU A 223 -1.28 -2.72 8.73
C LEU A 223 -0.92 -4.18 9.04
N ASP A 224 -1.93 -5.06 9.06
CA ASP A 224 -1.78 -6.46 9.44
C ASP A 224 -1.68 -7.34 8.18
N TYR A 225 -0.46 -7.49 7.67
CA TYR A 225 -0.11 -8.34 6.53
C TYR A 225 1.17 -9.13 6.83
N GLU A 226 1.50 -10.13 6.01
CA GLU A 226 2.70 -10.94 6.22
C GLU A 226 3.93 -10.35 5.53
N ASP A 227 5.09 -10.39 6.22
CA ASP A 227 6.37 -9.98 5.64
C ASP A 227 6.80 -10.96 4.55
N SER A 228 7.01 -10.44 3.35
CA SER A 228 7.52 -11.22 2.21
C SER A 228 8.94 -10.81 1.80
N ALA A 229 9.58 -9.93 2.59
CA ALA A 229 10.90 -9.43 2.28
C ALA A 229 12.01 -10.44 2.61
N PHE A 230 13.06 -10.37 1.82
CA PHE A 230 14.35 -10.95 2.12
C PHE A 230 15.44 -9.89 2.00
N THR A 231 16.54 -10.09 2.71
CA THR A 231 17.64 -9.13 2.80
C THR A 231 18.83 -9.65 1.99
N LEU A 232 19.48 -8.75 1.25
CA LEU A 232 20.77 -8.97 0.63
C LEU A 232 21.83 -8.26 1.45
N ASP A 233 22.93 -8.98 1.73
CA ASP A 233 24.03 -8.45 2.53
C ASP A 233 24.70 -7.26 1.83
N GLY A 234 24.91 -6.18 2.56
CA GLY A 234 25.65 -4.99 2.16
C GLY A 234 27.17 -5.13 2.26
N GLY A 235 27.82 -3.97 2.28
CA GLY A 235 29.29 -3.84 2.38
C GLY A 235 29.98 -3.56 1.05
N GLN A 236 29.27 -3.66 -0.09
CA GLN A 236 29.81 -3.30 -1.39
C GLN A 236 29.89 -1.78 -1.55
N THR A 237 30.89 -1.31 -2.28
CA THR A 237 31.10 0.12 -2.49
C THR A 237 31.15 0.47 -3.96
N PHE A 238 30.66 1.65 -4.32
CA PHE A 238 30.83 2.24 -5.63
C PHE A 238 31.25 3.72 -5.50
N ALA A 239 31.85 4.26 -6.56
CA ALA A 239 32.27 5.66 -6.58
C ALA A 239 31.42 6.46 -7.57
N GLN A 240 30.88 7.58 -7.11
CA GLN A 240 30.09 8.49 -7.93
C GLN A 240 30.30 9.93 -7.47
N ASN A 241 30.43 10.88 -8.40
CA ASN A 241 30.61 12.31 -8.10
C ASN A 241 31.78 12.63 -7.17
N GLY A 242 32.86 11.80 -7.20
CA GLY A 242 34.03 11.95 -6.32
C GLY A 242 33.80 11.49 -4.88
N MET A 243 32.69 10.86 -4.58
CA MET A 243 32.33 10.28 -3.29
C MET A 243 32.33 8.76 -3.36
N THR A 244 32.45 8.11 -2.20
CA THR A 244 32.29 6.66 -2.05
C THR A 244 30.96 6.38 -1.37
N PHE A 245 30.18 5.53 -1.99
CA PHE A 245 28.91 5.02 -1.49
C PHE A 245 29.12 3.60 -1.00
N THR A 246 28.67 3.30 0.20
CA THR A 246 28.65 1.95 0.77
C THR A 246 27.21 1.48 0.86
N ILE A 247 26.87 0.40 0.20
CA ILE A 247 25.54 -0.22 0.33
C ILE A 247 25.51 -0.89 1.70
N ASP A 248 24.60 -0.49 2.58
CA ASP A 248 24.50 -1.02 3.93
C ASP A 248 23.59 -2.25 3.98
N GLU A 249 22.39 -2.15 3.40
CA GLU A 249 21.42 -3.24 3.32
C GLU A 249 20.50 -3.04 2.11
N ILE A 250 20.04 -4.14 1.53
CA ILE A 250 18.98 -4.14 0.54
C ILE A 250 17.87 -5.07 1.03
N THR A 251 16.67 -4.54 1.18
CA THR A 251 15.46 -5.32 1.42
C THR A 251 14.65 -5.40 0.14
N LEU A 252 14.37 -6.62 -0.32
CA LEU A 252 13.65 -6.89 -1.56
C LEU A 252 12.50 -7.86 -1.31
N SER A 253 11.37 -7.58 -1.92
CA SER A 253 10.16 -8.41 -1.84
C SER A 253 9.48 -8.51 -3.21
N PRO A 254 8.46 -9.35 -3.40
CA PRO A 254 7.66 -9.35 -4.62
C PRO A 254 6.95 -8.02 -4.92
N VAL A 255 6.81 -7.15 -3.92
CA VAL A 255 5.98 -5.93 -4.00
C VAL A 255 6.76 -4.63 -3.81
N ALA A 256 8.01 -4.68 -3.33
CA ALA A 256 8.76 -3.47 -3.02
C ALA A 256 10.27 -3.70 -2.96
N ILE A 257 11.02 -2.61 -2.97
CA ILE A 257 12.46 -2.57 -2.71
C ILE A 257 12.78 -1.43 -1.74
N LYS A 258 13.77 -1.66 -0.87
CA LYS A 258 14.41 -0.64 -0.04
C LYS A 258 15.92 -0.85 -0.10
N VAL A 259 16.68 0.22 -0.32
CA VAL A 259 18.15 0.23 -0.37
C VAL A 259 18.65 1.27 0.62
N ASP A 260 19.37 0.82 1.62
CA ASP A 260 20.06 1.67 2.59
C ASP A 260 21.53 1.76 2.23
N TYR A 261 22.07 2.97 2.25
CA TYR A 261 23.49 3.18 1.94
C TYR A 261 24.04 4.42 2.63
N THR A 262 25.37 4.43 2.83
CA THR A 262 26.12 5.53 3.45
C THR A 262 27.06 6.15 2.45
N VAL A 263 27.08 7.49 2.37
CA VAL A 263 28.02 8.29 1.56
C VAL A 263 29.11 8.83 2.47
N ASN A 264 30.38 8.75 2.04
CA ASN A 264 31.55 9.15 2.83
C ASN A 264 31.77 10.66 2.96
N GLN A 265 30.79 11.47 2.67
CA GLN A 265 30.76 12.92 2.84
C GLN A 265 29.44 13.31 3.49
N GLU A 266 29.50 14.28 4.41
CA GLU A 266 28.30 14.83 5.02
C GLU A 266 27.60 15.79 4.06
N VAL A 267 26.28 15.65 3.89
CA VAL A 267 25.46 16.57 3.13
C VAL A 267 25.24 17.85 3.95
N GLU A 268 25.48 18.99 3.34
CA GLU A 268 25.22 20.29 3.94
C GLU A 268 23.90 20.85 3.36
N TRP A 269 22.93 21.12 4.24
CA TRP A 269 21.67 21.75 3.86
C TRP A 269 21.71 23.25 4.10
N SER A 270 21.22 24.05 3.16
CA SER A 270 21.28 25.52 3.21
C SER A 270 20.37 26.15 4.26
N ASN A 271 19.49 25.37 4.92
CA ASN A 271 18.49 25.86 5.89
C ASN A 271 17.66 27.02 5.37
N SER A 272 17.28 27.03 4.10
CA SER A 272 16.39 28.05 3.55
C SER A 272 15.02 27.94 4.23
N GLY A 273 14.62 28.98 4.96
CA GLY A 273 13.36 29.00 5.75
C GLY A 273 12.07 29.04 4.92
N SER A 274 12.15 28.87 3.60
CA SER A 274 10.99 28.93 2.69
C SER A 274 10.17 27.64 2.60
N GLY A 275 10.71 26.53 3.12
CA GLY A 275 10.11 25.20 2.94
C GLY A 275 10.22 24.65 1.50
N GLN A 276 10.85 25.38 0.59
CA GLN A 276 11.18 24.94 -0.76
C GLN A 276 12.67 24.65 -0.87
N MET A 277 13.00 23.56 -1.55
CA MET A 277 14.38 23.23 -1.85
C MET A 277 14.96 24.28 -2.83
N ASN A 278 16.10 24.83 -2.50
CA ASN A 278 16.83 25.74 -3.39
C ASN A 278 17.79 24.97 -4.30
N ASP A 279 18.46 25.67 -5.23
CA ASP A 279 19.34 25.04 -6.22
C ASP A 279 20.55 24.31 -5.57
N GLU A 280 21.04 24.78 -4.40
CA GLU A 280 22.15 24.15 -3.68
C GLU A 280 21.69 22.84 -3.05
N ASP A 281 20.54 22.84 -2.37
CA ASP A 281 19.93 21.67 -1.75
C ASP A 281 19.50 20.66 -2.82
N GLN A 282 18.95 21.13 -3.96
CA GLN A 282 18.62 20.27 -5.09
C GLN A 282 19.87 19.58 -5.66
N THR A 283 20.97 20.30 -5.83
CA THR A 283 22.25 19.73 -6.29
C THR A 283 22.79 18.71 -5.30
N ALA A 284 22.63 18.95 -3.99
CA ALA A 284 23.01 18.01 -2.95
C ALA A 284 22.17 16.73 -3.00
N MET A 285 20.86 16.86 -3.22
CA MET A 285 19.95 15.72 -3.42
C MET A 285 20.32 14.90 -4.65
N GLU A 286 20.53 15.53 -5.80
CA GLU A 286 20.96 14.84 -7.03
C GLU A 286 22.25 14.06 -6.84
N ARG A 287 23.24 14.67 -6.18
CA ARG A 287 24.57 14.06 -5.96
C ARG A 287 24.51 12.84 -5.04
N ASN A 288 23.78 12.94 -3.94
CA ASN A 288 23.81 11.95 -2.86
C ASN A 288 22.71 10.90 -3.02
N PHE A 289 21.62 11.23 -3.73
CA PHE A 289 20.41 10.42 -3.71
C PHE A 289 19.82 10.17 -5.10
N GLU A 290 19.37 11.20 -5.83
CA GLU A 290 18.56 11.00 -7.05
C GLU A 290 19.29 10.21 -8.12
N ASN A 291 20.59 10.47 -8.32
CA ASN A 291 21.41 9.83 -9.34
C ASN A 291 21.90 8.42 -8.96
N VAL A 292 21.53 7.87 -7.81
CA VAL A 292 21.85 6.48 -7.47
C VAL A 292 20.93 5.54 -8.23
N GLU A 293 21.49 4.82 -9.20
CA GLU A 293 20.78 3.88 -10.06
C GLU A 293 20.39 2.61 -9.29
N ILE A 294 19.12 2.16 -9.48
CA ILE A 294 18.60 0.89 -8.94
C ILE A 294 17.85 0.18 -10.07
N LEU A 295 18.42 -0.92 -10.59
CA LEU A 295 17.87 -1.68 -11.71
C LEU A 295 17.63 -3.13 -11.34
N LEU A 296 16.39 -3.61 -11.47
CA LEU A 296 16.04 -5.02 -11.34
C LEU A 296 15.95 -5.65 -12.73
N THR A 297 16.75 -6.69 -12.98
CA THR A 297 16.69 -7.47 -14.22
C THR A 297 15.88 -8.74 -13.95
N LYS A 298 14.83 -8.95 -14.76
CA LYS A 298 14.01 -10.17 -14.71
C LYS A 298 14.66 -11.32 -15.47
N THR A 299 14.19 -12.52 -15.24
CA THR A 299 14.69 -13.76 -15.89
C THR A 299 14.45 -13.77 -17.41
N ASP A 300 13.48 -13.01 -17.91
CA ASP A 300 13.22 -12.81 -19.33
C ASP A 300 14.11 -11.73 -19.98
N GLY A 301 14.96 -11.08 -19.20
CA GLY A 301 15.84 -9.99 -19.62
C GLY A 301 15.23 -8.60 -19.54
N THR A 302 13.97 -8.48 -19.13
CA THR A 302 13.34 -7.16 -18.88
C THR A 302 14.04 -6.47 -17.72
N VAL A 303 14.33 -5.17 -17.89
CA VAL A 303 14.91 -4.32 -16.83
C VAL A 303 13.81 -3.40 -16.30
N VAL A 304 13.64 -3.39 -14.99
CA VAL A 304 12.76 -2.46 -14.27
C VAL A 304 13.65 -1.47 -13.54
N ASP A 305 13.40 -0.18 -13.77
CA ASP A 305 14.18 0.92 -13.20
C ASP A 305 13.45 1.51 -11.98
N PHE A 306 14.11 1.41 -10.82
CA PHE A 306 13.68 1.97 -9.54
C PHE A 306 14.53 3.15 -9.08
N SER A 307 15.37 3.72 -9.95
CA SER A 307 16.25 4.85 -9.61
C SER A 307 15.49 6.08 -9.13
N GLY A 308 14.23 6.24 -9.57
CA GLY A 308 13.32 7.28 -9.11
C GLY A 308 12.63 7.02 -7.75
N ALA A 309 13.01 5.96 -7.02
CA ALA A 309 12.46 5.68 -5.70
C ALA A 309 12.65 6.88 -4.75
N GLY A 310 11.62 7.16 -3.94
CA GLY A 310 11.69 8.16 -2.88
C GLY A 310 12.51 7.70 -1.69
N GLY A 311 12.67 8.56 -0.68
CA GLY A 311 13.39 8.16 0.53
C GLY A 311 13.85 9.30 1.41
N SER A 312 14.91 9.03 2.17
CA SER A 312 15.49 9.95 3.13
C SER A 312 16.98 10.18 2.89
N VAL A 313 17.45 11.39 3.22
CA VAL A 313 18.86 11.79 3.20
C VAL A 313 19.16 12.51 4.50
N SER A 314 20.01 11.94 5.34
CA SER A 314 20.29 12.44 6.68
C SER A 314 21.80 12.59 6.91
N PRO A 315 22.29 13.80 7.29
CA PRO A 315 23.67 13.97 7.72
C PRO A 315 23.93 13.25 9.03
N GLN A 316 25.07 12.56 9.15
CA GLN A 316 25.47 11.81 10.35
C GLN A 316 26.97 11.75 10.51
N ASP A 317 27.52 12.50 11.46
CA ASP A 317 28.93 12.42 11.92
C ASP A 317 29.98 12.37 10.78
N GLY A 318 29.89 13.30 9.83
CA GLY A 318 30.80 13.42 8.68
C GLY A 318 30.48 12.51 7.49
N THR A 319 29.33 11.82 7.54
CA THR A 319 28.77 10.97 6.48
C THR A 319 27.34 11.37 6.17
N THR A 320 26.77 10.81 5.12
CA THR A 320 25.35 10.93 4.81
C THR A 320 24.74 9.54 4.75
N VAL A 321 23.71 9.30 5.56
CA VAL A 321 22.91 8.08 5.51
C VAL A 321 21.72 8.32 4.60
N CYS A 322 21.50 7.44 3.65
CA CYS A 322 20.42 7.49 2.68
C CYS A 322 19.62 6.20 2.69
N SER A 323 18.31 6.33 2.50
CA SER A 323 17.39 5.22 2.29
C SER A 323 16.54 5.49 1.08
N LYS A 324 16.54 4.61 0.07
CA LYS A 324 15.67 4.68 -1.12
C LYS A 324 14.72 3.50 -1.11
N GLY A 325 13.41 3.74 -1.25
CA GLY A 325 12.43 2.66 -1.29
C GLY A 325 11.19 3.01 -2.12
N THR A 326 10.55 1.97 -2.67
CA THR A 326 9.31 2.12 -3.41
C THR A 326 8.53 0.81 -3.47
N VAL A 327 7.20 0.94 -3.50
CA VAL A 327 6.29 -0.15 -3.87
C VAL A 327 6.28 -0.29 -5.39
N PHE A 328 6.30 -1.51 -5.89
CA PHE A 328 6.25 -1.78 -7.33
C PHE A 328 4.86 -1.48 -7.90
N SER A 329 4.81 -0.99 -9.13
CA SER A 329 3.55 -0.80 -9.86
C SER A 329 2.88 -2.12 -10.24
N GLN A 330 3.65 -3.22 -10.27
CA GLN A 330 3.17 -4.58 -10.46
C GLN A 330 3.97 -5.54 -9.59
N ILE A 331 3.32 -6.57 -9.07
CA ILE A 331 3.97 -7.66 -8.34
C ILE A 331 4.95 -8.38 -9.28
N ILE A 332 6.17 -8.55 -8.81
CA ILE A 332 7.22 -9.30 -9.49
C ILE A 332 7.53 -10.55 -8.66
N PRO A 333 7.12 -11.75 -9.09
CA PRO A 333 7.48 -12.98 -8.39
C PRO A 333 8.99 -13.11 -8.21
N VAL A 334 9.44 -13.58 -7.05
CA VAL A 334 10.89 -13.69 -6.74
C VAL A 334 11.60 -14.58 -7.76
N GLU A 335 10.97 -15.64 -8.24
CA GLU A 335 11.49 -16.54 -9.27
C GLU A 335 11.64 -15.87 -10.66
N GLU A 336 11.00 -14.74 -10.87
CA GLU A 336 11.21 -13.92 -12.06
C GLU A 336 12.36 -12.91 -11.90
N MET A 337 12.90 -12.71 -10.71
CA MET A 337 14.01 -11.80 -10.45
C MET A 337 15.34 -12.49 -10.73
N ALA A 338 16.15 -11.97 -11.66
CA ALA A 338 17.44 -12.55 -12.02
C ALA A 338 18.61 -11.89 -11.30
N SER A 339 18.63 -10.56 -11.27
CA SER A 339 19.67 -9.78 -10.61
C SER A 339 19.19 -8.37 -10.29
N LEU A 340 19.82 -7.77 -9.30
CA LEU A 340 19.64 -6.37 -8.93
C LEU A 340 20.97 -5.64 -9.13
N SER A 341 20.94 -4.42 -9.64
CA SER A 341 22.09 -3.51 -9.72
C SER A 341 21.81 -2.26 -8.90
N VAL A 342 22.75 -1.87 -8.04
CA VAL A 342 22.70 -0.62 -7.27
C VAL A 342 24.00 0.13 -7.49
N GLY A 343 23.94 1.33 -8.07
CA GLY A 343 25.14 2.12 -8.41
C GLY A 343 26.14 1.37 -9.30
N GLY A 344 25.64 0.45 -10.16
CA GLY A 344 26.46 -0.40 -11.02
C GLY A 344 27.01 -1.67 -10.34
N ILE A 345 26.74 -1.88 -9.06
CA ILE A 345 27.11 -3.11 -8.33
C ILE A 345 25.99 -4.14 -8.51
N ALA A 346 26.32 -5.32 -9.04
CA ALA A 346 25.37 -6.38 -9.33
C ALA A 346 25.24 -7.39 -8.18
N PHE A 347 24.01 -7.70 -7.81
CA PHE A 347 23.62 -8.76 -6.87
C PHE A 347 22.86 -9.85 -7.65
N SER A 348 23.34 -11.10 -7.57
CA SER A 348 22.63 -12.23 -8.17
C SER A 348 21.47 -12.64 -7.25
N LEU A 349 20.27 -12.72 -7.81
CA LEU A 349 19.07 -13.17 -7.10
C LEU A 349 18.70 -14.64 -7.41
N LYS A 350 19.47 -15.28 -8.31
CA LYS A 350 19.30 -16.71 -8.60
C LYS A 350 19.97 -17.53 -7.50
N ALA A 351 19.17 -18.41 -6.87
CA ALA A 351 19.67 -19.47 -5.99
C ALA A 351 20.40 -20.56 -6.80
#